data_e64760b000c9eaac9735182128d9194e
#
_entry.id   e64760b000c9eaac9735182128d9194e
#
_cell.length_a   1.000
_cell.length_b   1.000
_cell.length_c   1.000
_cell.angle_alpha   90.00
_cell.angle_beta   90.00
_cell.angle_gamma   90.00
#
_symmetry.space_group_name_H-M   'P 1'
#
loop_
_entity.id
_entity.type
_entity.pdbx_description
1 polymer ?
#
loop_
_entity_poly.entity_id
_entity_poly.type
_entity_poly.pdbx_seq_one_letter_code
_entity_poly.pdbx_strand_id
1 'polypeptide(L)'
;MTWRPLSALVSVLLLAGCGGSAARSAPDDGALHQDIAGGRSGAEVTFDGTLAADPVQVGTHEHLVVRTPAGDSLEVDHNTTLAPEVPAHAGDRVIVHGLLYIDPGPRAGVHCTHAHTSRGCPLPGWIEFGGSYYE
;
A
#
# COMPACT_ATOMS: atom_id res chain seq x y z
N MET A 1 -59.06 29.48 35.03
CA MET A 1 -57.92 28.54 35.23
C MET A 1 -57.73 27.78 33.96
N THR A 2 -56.78 28.18 33.15
CA THR A 2 -56.44 27.60 31.85
C THR A 2 -55.11 26.90 31.95
N TRP A 3 -55.12 25.58 31.92
CA TRP A 3 -53.90 24.74 31.91
C TRP A 3 -53.34 24.67 30.48
N ARG A 4 -52.14 25.10 30.34
CA ARG A 4 -51.36 24.94 29.09
C ARG A 4 -50.47 23.70 29.25
N PRO A 5 -50.48 22.72 28.32
CA PRO A 5 -49.53 21.63 28.36
C PRO A 5 -48.16 22.11 27.81
N LEU A 6 -47.07 21.83 28.54
CA LEU A 6 -45.71 21.97 28.07
C LEU A 6 -45.38 20.79 27.13
N SER A 7 -45.20 21.11 25.85
CA SER A 7 -44.67 20.15 24.87
C SER A 7 -43.15 20.06 25.07
N ALA A 8 -42.70 18.93 25.56
CA ALA A 8 -41.30 18.60 25.64
C ALA A 8 -40.82 18.16 24.22
N LEU A 9 -39.99 18.99 23.61
CA LEU A 9 -39.25 18.65 22.38
C LEU A 9 -38.10 17.70 22.78
N VAL A 10 -38.24 16.42 22.42
CA VAL A 10 -37.14 15.44 22.52
C VAL A 10 -36.30 15.60 21.25
N SER A 11 -35.16 16.26 21.40
CA SER A 11 -34.14 16.32 20.34
C SER A 11 -33.38 14.98 20.29
N VAL A 12 -33.69 14.17 19.27
CA VAL A 12 -32.92 12.98 18.95
C VAL A 12 -31.65 13.42 18.25
N LEU A 13 -30.53 13.34 18.97
CA LEU A 13 -29.19 13.56 18.43
C LEU A 13 -28.79 12.31 17.63
N LEU A 14 -28.89 12.34 16.30
CA LEU A 14 -28.35 11.34 15.41
C LEU A 14 -26.83 11.48 15.40
N LEU A 15 -26.14 10.65 16.15
CA LEU A 15 -24.70 10.43 16.02
C LEU A 15 -24.44 9.70 14.70
N ALA A 16 -24.13 10.46 13.65
CA ALA A 16 -23.55 9.92 12.43
C ALA A 16 -22.15 9.39 12.77
N GLY A 17 -22.03 8.10 13.00
CA GLY A 17 -20.76 7.41 13.13
C GLY A 17 -20.04 7.47 11.78
N CYS A 18 -19.10 8.40 11.62
CA CYS A 18 -18.10 8.33 10.56
C CYS A 18 -17.23 7.10 10.82
N GLY A 19 -17.56 6.00 10.16
CA GLY A 19 -16.65 4.87 9.99
C GLY A 19 -15.51 5.32 9.10
N GLY A 20 -14.49 5.97 9.68
CA GLY A 20 -13.29 6.36 8.96
C GLY A 20 -12.48 5.10 8.67
N SER A 21 -12.47 4.65 7.41
CA SER A 21 -11.42 3.78 6.93
C SER A 21 -10.09 4.51 7.19
N ALA A 22 -9.12 3.85 7.86
CA ALA A 22 -7.79 4.42 8.05
C ALA A 22 -7.23 4.81 6.68
N ALA A 23 -6.81 6.09 6.54
CA ALA A 23 -6.24 6.57 5.29
C ALA A 23 -4.97 5.76 4.98
N ARG A 24 -4.82 5.28 3.73
CA ARG A 24 -3.60 4.60 3.28
C ARG A 24 -2.46 5.60 3.21
N SER A 25 -1.25 5.12 3.44
CA SER A 25 -0.04 5.95 3.38
C SER A 25 0.13 6.55 1.98
N ALA A 26 0.43 7.85 1.93
CA ALA A 26 0.77 8.51 0.68
C ALA A 26 2.20 8.12 0.23
N PRO A 27 2.48 8.10 -1.08
CA PRO A 27 3.82 7.87 -1.60
C PRO A 27 4.82 8.92 -1.11
N ASP A 28 6.02 8.46 -0.72
CA ASP A 28 7.18 9.30 -0.39
C ASP A 28 8.43 8.69 -1.03
N ASP A 29 8.64 9.01 -2.30
CA ASP A 29 9.78 8.49 -3.08
C ASP A 29 11.12 9.05 -2.57
N GLY A 30 11.11 10.23 -1.96
CA GLY A 30 12.29 10.83 -1.36
C GLY A 30 12.75 10.05 -0.12
N ALA A 31 11.83 9.67 0.76
CA ALA A 31 12.14 8.82 1.91
C ALA A 31 12.61 7.43 1.47
N LEU A 32 11.96 6.82 0.49
CA LEU A 32 12.41 5.54 -0.10
C LEU A 32 13.85 5.64 -0.63
N HIS A 33 14.17 6.68 -1.40
CA HIS A 33 15.51 6.88 -1.94
C HIS A 33 16.58 6.96 -0.82
N GLN A 34 16.27 7.67 0.26
CA GLN A 34 17.14 7.75 1.44
C GLN A 34 17.29 6.40 2.15
N ASP A 35 16.22 5.61 2.27
CA ASP A 35 16.23 4.29 2.88
C ASP A 35 17.08 3.30 2.06
N ILE A 36 16.97 3.34 0.73
CA ILE A 36 17.82 2.54 -0.18
C ILE A 36 19.29 2.96 -0.02
N ALA A 37 19.60 4.24 -0.10
CA ALA A 37 20.96 4.76 0.02
C ALA A 37 21.58 4.44 1.39
N GLY A 38 20.76 4.42 2.45
CA GLY A 38 21.16 4.06 3.81
C GLY A 38 21.19 2.56 4.11
N GLY A 39 20.78 1.70 3.16
CA GLY A 39 20.72 0.24 3.34
C GLY A 39 19.71 -0.20 4.40
N ARG A 40 18.58 0.49 4.54
CA ARG A 40 17.58 0.26 5.60
C ARG A 40 16.62 -0.88 5.27
N SER A 41 17.13 -2.11 5.22
CA SER A 41 16.27 -3.30 5.13
C SER A 41 15.28 -3.37 6.29
N GLY A 42 14.02 -3.73 5.99
CA GLY A 42 12.92 -3.80 6.95
C GLY A 42 12.17 -2.50 7.14
N ALA A 43 12.55 -1.41 6.46
CA ALA A 43 11.77 -0.17 6.48
C ALA A 43 10.42 -0.38 5.80
N GLU A 44 9.35 0.13 6.42
CA GLU A 44 8.02 0.24 5.79
C GLU A 44 8.05 1.41 4.82
N VAL A 45 7.70 1.14 3.56
CA VAL A 45 7.79 2.14 2.49
C VAL A 45 6.48 2.22 1.72
N THR A 46 6.18 3.44 1.23
CA THR A 46 5.12 3.68 0.25
C THR A 46 5.70 4.53 -0.86
N PHE A 47 5.61 4.07 -2.09
CA PHE A 47 6.18 4.80 -3.22
C PHE A 47 5.33 4.64 -4.47
N ASP A 48 5.51 5.54 -5.41
CA ASP A 48 4.94 5.40 -6.73
C ASP A 48 6.03 5.19 -7.79
N GLY A 49 5.64 4.61 -8.89
CA GLY A 49 6.54 4.43 -10.00
C GLY A 49 5.87 3.80 -11.20
N THR A 50 6.67 3.56 -12.22
CA THR A 50 6.23 3.01 -13.50
C THR A 50 6.85 1.63 -13.71
N LEU A 51 6.05 0.68 -14.17
CA LEU A 51 6.54 -0.66 -14.53
C LEU A 51 7.52 -0.58 -15.69
N ALA A 52 8.72 -1.14 -15.47
CA ALA A 52 9.77 -1.19 -16.49
C ALA A 52 9.52 -2.28 -17.57
N ALA A 53 8.76 -3.30 -17.20
CA ALA A 53 8.38 -4.43 -18.05
C ALA A 53 7.04 -5.01 -17.57
N ASP A 54 6.42 -5.89 -18.35
CA ASP A 54 5.27 -6.66 -17.87
C ASP A 54 5.68 -7.51 -16.67
N PRO A 55 4.82 -7.65 -15.64
CA PRO A 55 5.05 -8.53 -14.51
C PRO A 55 5.32 -9.97 -14.94
N VAL A 56 6.13 -10.68 -14.16
CA VAL A 56 6.48 -12.08 -14.42
C VAL A 56 6.14 -12.93 -13.21
N GLN A 57 5.36 -14.00 -13.42
CA GLN A 57 5.07 -14.97 -12.37
C GLN A 57 6.28 -15.90 -12.14
N VAL A 58 6.79 -15.95 -10.90
CA VAL A 58 7.87 -16.82 -10.47
C VAL A 58 7.42 -17.58 -9.22
N GLY A 59 7.11 -18.87 -9.37
CA GLY A 59 6.55 -19.67 -8.28
C GLY A 59 5.22 -19.09 -7.80
N THR A 60 5.17 -18.70 -6.53
CA THR A 60 3.98 -18.10 -5.88
C THR A 60 3.99 -16.57 -5.88
N HIS A 61 4.94 -15.95 -6.55
CA HIS A 61 5.07 -14.49 -6.57
C HIS A 61 5.03 -13.94 -7.98
N GLU A 62 4.33 -12.85 -8.13
CA GLU A 62 4.42 -11.95 -9.28
C GLU A 62 5.53 -10.93 -9.00
N HIS A 63 6.50 -10.86 -9.90
CA HIS A 63 7.62 -9.92 -9.82
C HIS A 63 7.34 -8.72 -10.71
N LEU A 64 7.25 -7.54 -10.10
CA LEU A 64 7.09 -6.27 -10.80
C LEU A 64 8.39 -5.46 -10.66
N VAL A 65 8.96 -5.00 -11.76
CA VAL A 65 10.10 -4.08 -11.74
C VAL A 65 9.58 -2.66 -11.85
N VAL A 66 9.69 -1.89 -10.76
CA VAL A 66 9.16 -0.52 -10.66
C VAL A 66 10.29 0.48 -10.66
N ARG A 67 10.19 1.52 -11.49
CA ARG A 67 11.10 2.66 -11.51
C ARG A 67 10.42 3.88 -10.91
N THR A 68 11.04 4.47 -9.90
CA THR A 68 10.54 5.66 -9.22
C THR A 68 10.95 6.93 -9.95
N PRO A 69 10.25 8.06 -9.74
CA PRO A 69 10.69 9.38 -10.24
C PRO A 69 12.06 9.80 -9.70
N ALA A 70 12.48 9.33 -8.53
CA ALA A 70 13.79 9.59 -7.95
C ALA A 70 14.93 8.80 -8.61
N GLY A 71 14.61 7.89 -9.54
CA GLY A 71 15.57 7.09 -10.32
C GLY A 71 15.92 5.75 -9.72
N ASP A 72 15.25 5.34 -8.64
CA ASP A 72 15.43 4.00 -8.07
C ASP A 72 14.71 2.95 -8.91
N SER A 73 15.28 1.74 -8.95
CA SER A 73 14.67 0.58 -9.58
C SER A 73 14.51 -0.52 -8.52
N LEU A 74 13.27 -0.95 -8.29
CA LEU A 74 12.95 -1.96 -7.27
C LEU A 74 12.27 -3.16 -7.91
N GLU A 75 12.60 -4.35 -7.42
CA GLU A 75 11.80 -5.55 -7.62
C GLU A 75 10.71 -5.61 -6.53
N VAL A 76 9.46 -5.72 -6.92
CA VAL A 76 8.33 -5.90 -6.01
C VAL A 76 7.89 -7.35 -6.09
N ASP A 77 8.00 -8.07 -4.96
CA ASP A 77 7.64 -9.48 -4.84
C ASP A 77 6.23 -9.58 -4.26
N HIS A 78 5.24 -9.69 -5.14
CA HIS A 78 3.83 -9.76 -4.77
C HIS A 78 3.37 -11.21 -4.69
N ASN A 79 3.00 -11.68 -3.50
CA ASN A 79 2.57 -13.06 -3.29
C ASN A 79 1.14 -13.30 -3.77
N THR A 80 0.99 -13.97 -4.91
CA THR A 80 -0.29 -14.23 -5.57
C THR A 80 -1.11 -15.37 -4.94
N THR A 81 -0.59 -16.03 -3.91
CA THR A 81 -1.39 -16.94 -3.06
C THR A 81 -2.10 -16.20 -1.92
N LEU A 82 -1.69 -14.97 -1.61
CA LEU A 82 -2.22 -14.16 -0.52
C LEU A 82 -3.00 -12.94 -1.02
N ALA A 83 -2.77 -12.52 -2.27
CA ALA A 83 -3.43 -11.38 -2.91
C ALA A 83 -3.65 -11.65 -4.40
N PRO A 84 -4.61 -10.99 -5.05
CA PRO A 84 -4.79 -11.11 -6.50
C PRO A 84 -3.60 -10.58 -7.30
N GLU A 85 -3.35 -11.17 -8.49
CA GLU A 85 -2.40 -10.62 -9.47
C GLU A 85 -2.76 -9.19 -9.86
N VAL A 86 -1.74 -8.36 -10.09
CA VAL A 86 -1.91 -6.97 -10.53
C VAL A 86 -1.97 -6.95 -12.07
N PRO A 87 -3.09 -6.59 -12.69
CA PRO A 87 -3.26 -6.66 -14.16
C PRO A 87 -2.61 -5.45 -14.86
N ALA A 88 -1.40 -5.08 -14.45
CA ALA A 88 -0.65 -3.96 -15.00
C ALA A 88 0.35 -4.44 -16.04
N HIS A 89 0.76 -3.55 -16.93
CA HIS A 89 1.71 -3.79 -18.02
C HIS A 89 2.86 -2.78 -17.98
N ALA A 90 3.89 -3.04 -18.78
CA ALA A 90 5.01 -2.11 -18.97
C ALA A 90 4.49 -0.70 -19.28
N GLY A 91 5.01 0.30 -18.57
CA GLY A 91 4.61 1.70 -18.69
C GLY A 91 3.47 2.13 -17.77
N ASP A 92 2.77 1.20 -17.13
CA ASP A 92 1.72 1.54 -16.18
C ASP A 92 2.29 2.06 -14.87
N ARG A 93 1.56 3.02 -14.26
CA ARG A 93 1.88 3.55 -12.94
C ARG A 93 1.23 2.71 -11.86
N VAL A 94 2.00 2.39 -10.82
CA VAL A 94 1.52 1.71 -9.61
C VAL A 94 1.96 2.49 -8.36
N ILE A 95 1.22 2.33 -7.26
CA ILE A 95 1.65 2.72 -5.93
C ILE A 95 1.84 1.45 -5.13
N VAL A 96 2.96 1.33 -4.44
CA VAL A 96 3.35 0.14 -3.68
C VAL A 96 3.55 0.48 -2.23
N HIS A 97 3.00 -0.33 -1.34
CA HIS A 97 3.21 -0.28 0.10
C HIS A 97 3.65 -1.64 0.61
N GLY A 98 4.78 -1.71 1.30
CA GLY A 98 5.33 -2.95 1.81
C GLY A 98 6.62 -2.74 2.60
N LEU A 99 7.41 -3.78 2.74
CA LEU A 99 8.69 -3.76 3.44
C LEU A 99 9.87 -3.79 2.47
N LEU A 100 10.76 -2.82 2.61
CA LEU A 100 12.00 -2.74 1.84
C LEU A 100 12.96 -3.84 2.26
N TYR A 101 13.61 -4.47 1.28
CA TYR A 101 14.78 -5.29 1.50
C TYR A 101 15.94 -4.86 0.59
N ILE A 102 17.16 -5.02 1.07
CA ILE A 102 18.36 -4.70 0.32
C ILE A 102 19.22 -5.97 0.25
N ASP A 103 19.35 -6.51 -0.93
CA ASP A 103 20.21 -7.66 -1.21
C ASP A 103 21.67 -7.25 -1.44
N PRO A 104 22.63 -8.17 -1.25
CA PRO A 104 24.03 -7.95 -1.63
C PRO A 104 24.16 -7.54 -3.10
N GLY A 105 25.01 -6.52 -3.39
CA GLY A 105 25.24 -5.98 -4.74
C GLY A 105 24.33 -4.82 -5.14
N PRO A 106 24.04 -3.89 -4.32
CA PRO A 106 22.86 -3.36 -3.66
C PRO A 106 21.63 -3.35 -4.57
N ARG A 107 20.88 -4.43 -4.58
CA ARG A 107 19.57 -4.50 -5.24
C ARG A 107 18.48 -4.26 -4.21
N ALA A 108 17.67 -3.23 -4.44
CA ALA A 108 16.53 -2.94 -3.61
C ALA A 108 15.29 -3.69 -4.12
N GLY A 109 14.48 -4.18 -3.19
CA GLY A 109 13.18 -4.76 -3.49
C GLY A 109 12.20 -4.50 -2.36
N VAL A 110 10.94 -4.81 -2.62
CA VAL A 110 9.84 -4.67 -1.66
C VAL A 110 9.01 -5.95 -1.67
N HIS A 111 8.71 -6.46 -0.49
CA HIS A 111 7.81 -7.60 -0.27
C HIS A 111 6.71 -7.24 0.74
N CYS A 112 5.90 -8.23 1.14
CA CYS A 112 4.77 -8.01 2.06
C CYS A 112 3.74 -6.99 1.52
N THR A 113 3.41 -7.11 0.25
CA THR A 113 2.46 -6.24 -0.44
C THR A 113 1.03 -6.80 -0.44
N HIS A 114 0.63 -7.45 0.65
CA HIS A 114 -0.68 -8.09 0.84
C HIS A 114 -1.23 -7.79 2.24
N ALA A 115 -2.55 -7.86 2.41
CA ALA A 115 -3.19 -7.55 3.70
C ALA A 115 -2.92 -8.62 4.77
N HIS A 116 -2.63 -9.86 4.36
CA HIS A 116 -2.32 -10.94 5.29
C HIS A 116 -1.02 -10.66 6.05
N THR A 117 -1.09 -10.70 7.38
CA THR A 117 0.08 -10.50 8.24
C THR A 117 0.61 -11.81 8.79
N SER A 118 1.92 -11.87 8.98
CA SER A 118 2.64 -13.02 9.52
C SER A 118 3.88 -12.56 10.29
N ARG A 119 4.64 -13.50 10.84
CA ARG A 119 5.94 -13.16 11.47
C ARG A 119 6.92 -12.52 10.49
N GLY A 120 6.90 -12.95 9.21
CA GLY A 120 7.76 -12.38 8.16
C GLY A 120 7.21 -11.11 7.53
N CYS A 121 5.89 -10.89 7.63
CA CYS A 121 5.19 -9.71 7.14
C CYS A 121 4.31 -9.14 8.27
N PRO A 122 4.91 -8.46 9.26
CA PRO A 122 4.19 -8.03 10.46
C PRO A 122 3.19 -6.88 10.22
N LEU A 123 3.32 -6.19 9.09
CA LEU A 123 2.45 -5.08 8.69
C LEU A 123 1.73 -5.43 7.38
N PRO A 124 0.46 -5.04 7.22
CA PRO A 124 -0.27 -5.23 5.98
C PRO A 124 0.28 -4.32 4.89
N GLY A 125 0.42 -4.86 3.68
CA GLY A 125 0.83 -4.11 2.50
C GLY A 125 -0.21 -4.17 1.39
N TRP A 126 0.06 -3.51 0.28
CA TRP A 126 -0.83 -3.44 -0.88
C TRP A 126 -0.13 -2.89 -2.11
N ILE A 127 -0.71 -3.15 -3.27
CA ILE A 127 -0.38 -2.46 -4.53
C ILE A 127 -1.66 -1.78 -5.03
N GLU A 128 -1.58 -0.50 -5.39
CA GLU A 128 -2.66 0.20 -6.08
C GLU A 128 -2.37 0.26 -7.57
N PHE A 129 -3.34 -0.14 -8.37
CA PHE A 129 -3.32 0.02 -9.82
C PHE A 129 -4.74 0.35 -10.32
N GLY A 130 -4.85 1.41 -11.14
CA GLY A 130 -6.12 1.81 -11.73
C GLY A 130 -7.22 2.16 -10.72
N GLY A 131 -6.86 2.59 -9.50
CA GLY A 131 -7.81 2.91 -8.42
C GLY A 131 -8.28 1.69 -7.62
N SER A 132 -7.76 0.49 -7.90
CA SER A 132 -8.02 -0.74 -7.16
C SER A 132 -6.81 -1.15 -6.34
N TYR A 133 -7.07 -1.82 -5.20
CA TYR A 133 -6.02 -2.34 -4.32
C TYR A 133 -5.92 -3.86 -4.45
N TYR A 134 -4.70 -4.34 -4.58
CA TYR A 134 -4.30 -5.74 -4.67
C TYR A 134 -3.56 -6.08 -3.38
N GLU A 135 -4.27 -6.79 -2.45
CA GLU A 135 -3.80 -7.00 -1.07
C GLU A 135 -4.33 -8.29 -0.42
#